data_7473f0784cca4ba43bdacdd8771ed21d
#
_entry.id   7473f0784cca4ba43bdacdd8771ed21d
#
_cell.length_a   1.000
_cell.length_b   1.000
_cell.length_c   1.000
_cell.angle_alpha   90.00
_cell.angle_beta   90.00
_cell.angle_gamma   90.00
#
_symmetry.space_group_name_H-M   'P 1'
#
loop_
_entity.id
_entity.type
_entity.pdbx_description
1 polymer ?
#
loop_
_entity_poly.entity_id
_entity_poly.type
_entity_poly.pdbx_seq_one_letter_code
_entity_poly.pdbx_strand_id
1 'polypeptide(L)'
;MTASTQAISEAGVSIWLDDLSRTRIESGNLEELIKNDNVVGVTTNPSIFQKALSQVGPYDAQLKELGKVDVETAIRELTTTDVRNACDIFKPVAEASDYVNGLSLIHI
;
A
#
# COMPACT_ATOMS: atom_id res chain seq x y z
N MET A 1 0.33 4.58 -19.65
CA MET A 1 0.05 3.25 -19.08
C MET A 1 -1.42 2.89 -19.04
N THR A 2 -2.24 3.88 -18.96
CA THR A 2 -3.68 3.70 -18.75
C THR A 2 -4.38 2.83 -19.81
N ALA A 3 -4.03 2.98 -21.09
CA ALA A 3 -4.67 2.22 -22.17
C ALA A 3 -4.43 0.70 -22.06
N SER A 4 -3.21 0.29 -21.72
CA SER A 4 -2.86 -1.13 -21.57
C SER A 4 -3.48 -1.74 -20.32
N THR A 5 -3.42 -1.04 -19.19
CA THR A 5 -4.01 -1.51 -17.94
C THR A 5 -5.53 -1.51 -18.01
N GLN A 6 -6.12 -0.56 -18.72
CA GLN A 6 -7.55 -0.53 -18.96
C GLN A 6 -8.02 -1.76 -19.75
N ALA A 7 -7.30 -2.13 -20.81
CA ALA A 7 -7.64 -3.29 -21.62
C ALA A 7 -7.55 -4.59 -20.81
N ILE A 8 -6.52 -4.74 -19.98
CA ILE A 8 -6.35 -5.91 -19.12
C ILE A 8 -7.48 -5.98 -18.09
N SER A 9 -7.83 -4.85 -17.49
CA SER A 9 -8.92 -4.76 -16.52
C SER A 9 -10.27 -5.13 -17.15
N GLU A 10 -10.55 -4.64 -18.34
CA GLU A 10 -11.79 -4.96 -19.08
C GLU A 10 -11.86 -6.42 -19.45
N ALA A 11 -10.73 -7.09 -19.65
CA ALA A 11 -10.66 -8.52 -19.89
C ALA A 11 -10.92 -9.37 -18.65
N GLY A 12 -11.14 -8.75 -17.49
CA GLY A 12 -11.45 -9.44 -16.23
C GLY A 12 -10.25 -9.71 -15.33
N VAL A 13 -9.09 -9.15 -15.64
CA VAL A 13 -7.89 -9.32 -14.82
C VAL A 13 -7.84 -8.24 -13.73
N SER A 14 -7.64 -8.65 -12.48
CA SER A 14 -7.42 -7.73 -11.37
C SER A 14 -5.94 -7.38 -11.29
N ILE A 15 -5.63 -6.09 -11.36
CA ILE A 15 -4.25 -5.60 -11.34
C ILE A 15 -3.86 -5.25 -9.91
N TRP A 16 -2.82 -5.89 -9.40
CA TRP A 16 -2.33 -5.67 -8.05
C TRP A 16 -0.93 -5.06 -8.09
N LEU A 17 -0.67 -4.15 -7.15
CA LEU A 17 0.64 -3.54 -6.97
C LEU A 17 1.42 -4.34 -5.93
N ASP A 18 2.59 -4.85 -6.31
CA ASP A 18 3.46 -5.61 -5.41
C ASP A 18 4.50 -4.69 -4.78
N ASP A 19 4.02 -3.67 -4.10
CA ASP A 19 4.86 -2.67 -3.45
C ASP A 19 4.01 -1.82 -2.50
N LEU A 20 4.63 -1.33 -1.44
CA LEU A 20 3.99 -0.38 -0.53
C LEU A 20 5.07 0.40 0.23
N SER A 21 4.89 1.71 0.35
CA SER A 21 5.74 2.56 1.16
C SER A 21 4.96 3.76 1.66
N ARG A 22 5.43 4.37 2.73
CA ARG A 22 4.81 5.59 3.24
C ARG A 22 4.87 6.74 2.24
N THR A 23 5.98 6.84 1.51
CA THR A 23 6.12 7.84 0.44
C THR A 23 5.04 7.68 -0.62
N ARG A 24 4.76 6.45 -1.03
CA ARG A 24 3.72 6.18 -2.02
C ARG A 24 2.34 6.58 -1.52
N ILE A 25 2.06 6.34 -0.24
CA ILE A 25 0.79 6.70 0.38
C ILE A 25 0.66 8.22 0.52
N GLU A 26 1.66 8.87 1.09
CA GLU A 26 1.61 10.30 1.41
C GLU A 26 1.69 11.20 0.19
N SER A 27 2.38 10.77 -0.87
CA SER A 27 2.49 11.55 -2.10
C SER A 27 1.24 11.51 -2.98
N GLY A 28 0.27 10.64 -2.67
CA GLY A 28 -0.90 10.41 -3.51
C GLY A 28 -0.65 9.47 -4.68
N ASN A 29 0.53 8.90 -4.79
CA ASN A 29 0.88 8.00 -5.88
C ASN A 29 -0.01 6.76 -5.93
N LEU A 30 -0.33 6.17 -4.77
CA LEU A 30 -1.20 5.01 -4.72
C LEU A 30 -2.60 5.33 -5.26
N GLU A 31 -3.14 6.47 -4.88
CA GLU A 31 -4.45 6.94 -5.37
C GLU A 31 -4.44 7.17 -6.88
N GLU A 32 -3.33 7.72 -7.41
CA GLU A 32 -3.17 7.89 -8.84
C GLU A 32 -3.16 6.55 -9.59
N LEU A 33 -2.47 5.55 -9.06
CA LEU A 33 -2.41 4.23 -9.68
C LEU A 33 -3.80 3.56 -9.69
N ILE A 34 -4.55 3.71 -8.63
CA ILE A 34 -5.92 3.20 -8.55
C ILE A 34 -6.79 3.88 -9.62
N LYS A 35 -6.71 5.19 -9.72
CA LYS A 35 -7.55 5.99 -10.61
C LYS A 35 -7.17 5.83 -12.08
N ASN A 36 -5.86 5.85 -12.38
CA ASN A 36 -5.38 5.95 -13.76
C ASN A 36 -4.89 4.62 -14.34
N ASP A 37 -4.37 3.72 -13.51
CA ASP A 37 -3.77 2.47 -13.97
C ASP A 37 -4.54 1.22 -13.53
N ASN A 38 -5.75 1.38 -13.03
CA ASN A 38 -6.67 0.30 -12.68
C ASN A 38 -6.15 -0.66 -11.60
N VAL A 39 -5.30 -0.18 -10.70
CA VAL A 39 -4.83 -0.97 -9.56
C VAL A 39 -5.98 -1.18 -8.58
N VAL A 40 -6.23 -2.43 -8.21
CA VAL A 40 -7.35 -2.80 -7.34
C VAL A 40 -6.95 -3.52 -6.06
N GLY A 41 -5.68 -3.69 -5.82
CA GLY A 41 -5.17 -4.32 -4.61
C GLY A 41 -3.67 -4.09 -4.45
N VAL A 42 -3.15 -4.44 -3.29
CA VAL A 42 -1.74 -4.29 -2.98
C VAL A 42 -1.23 -5.53 -2.24
N THR A 43 -0.01 -5.94 -2.54
CA THR A 43 0.68 -6.99 -1.80
C THR A 43 1.93 -6.44 -1.14
N THR A 44 2.27 -6.98 0.00
CA THR A 44 3.48 -6.63 0.73
C THR A 44 4.17 -7.89 1.24
N ASN A 45 5.43 -7.76 1.59
CA ASN A 45 6.22 -8.83 2.21
C ASN A 45 7.38 -8.20 2.98
N PRO A 46 8.17 -8.99 3.74
CA PRO A 46 9.29 -8.44 4.50
C PRO A 46 10.31 -7.68 3.66
N SER A 47 10.59 -8.13 2.43
CA SER A 47 11.55 -7.46 1.54
C SER A 47 11.05 -6.10 1.09
N ILE A 48 9.76 -5.98 0.78
CA ILE A 48 9.13 -4.70 0.41
C ILE A 48 9.22 -3.71 1.57
N PHE A 49 8.88 -4.15 2.78
CA PHE A 49 8.96 -3.29 3.96
C PHE A 49 10.40 -2.95 4.33
N GLN A 50 11.34 -3.88 4.18
CA GLN A 50 12.75 -3.61 4.42
C GLN A 50 13.23 -2.46 3.52
N LYS A 51 12.90 -2.51 2.25
CA LYS A 51 13.23 -1.45 1.29
C LYS A 51 12.58 -0.12 1.65
N ALA A 52 11.29 -0.16 1.99
CA ALA A 52 10.54 1.04 2.34
C ALA A 52 11.09 1.70 3.61
N LEU A 53 11.34 0.91 4.66
CA LEU A 53 11.83 1.40 5.93
C LEU A 53 13.27 1.89 5.89
N SER A 54 14.06 1.48 4.90
CA SER A 54 15.43 1.97 4.73
C SER A 54 15.51 3.37 4.14
N GLN A 55 14.41 3.93 3.67
CA GLN A 55 14.35 5.31 3.20
C GLN A 55 14.40 6.28 4.38
N VAL A 56 15.27 7.29 4.27
CA VAL A 56 15.42 8.30 5.32
C VAL A 56 14.29 9.33 5.20
N GLY A 57 13.63 9.61 6.31
CA GLY A 57 12.65 10.68 6.46
C GLY A 57 11.19 10.27 6.58
N PRO A 58 10.61 9.44 5.68
CA PRO A 58 9.17 9.18 5.70
C PRO A 58 8.61 8.62 7.02
N TYR A 59 9.42 7.86 7.74
CA TYR A 59 9.00 7.20 8.99
C TYR A 59 9.45 7.93 10.26
N ASP A 60 10.22 9.00 10.13
CA ASP A 60 10.83 9.68 11.27
C ASP A 60 9.83 10.25 12.27
N ALA A 61 8.74 10.83 11.78
CA ALA A 61 7.72 11.44 12.63
C ALA A 61 7.08 10.39 13.55
N GLN A 62 6.72 9.24 13.00
CA GLN A 62 6.11 8.17 13.80
C GLN A 62 7.11 7.54 14.75
N LEU A 63 8.37 7.40 14.34
CA LEU A 63 9.44 6.91 15.24
C LEU A 63 9.60 7.81 16.46
N LYS A 64 9.52 9.12 16.28
CA LYS A 64 9.55 10.07 17.39
C LYS A 64 8.35 9.93 18.33
N GLU A 65 7.16 9.71 17.76
CA GLU A 65 5.94 9.50 18.55
C GLU A 65 6.01 8.22 19.39
N LEU A 66 6.59 7.16 18.81
CA LEU A 66 6.75 5.88 19.53
C LEU A 66 7.73 5.98 20.68
N GLY A 67 8.72 6.88 20.61
CA GLY A 67 9.72 7.05 21.64
C GLY A 67 10.65 5.84 21.76
N LYS A 68 10.95 5.46 23.01
CA LYS A 68 11.85 4.34 23.28
C LYS A 68 11.09 3.01 23.27
N VAL A 69 11.02 2.38 22.11
CA VAL A 69 10.48 1.03 21.95
C VAL A 69 11.53 0.13 21.33
N ASP A 70 11.36 -1.18 21.44
CA ASP A 70 12.28 -2.11 20.80
C ASP A 70 12.09 -2.09 19.28
N VAL A 71 13.05 -2.67 18.55
CA VAL A 71 13.03 -2.69 17.09
C VAL A 71 11.81 -3.43 16.56
N GLU A 72 11.46 -4.54 17.18
CA GLU A 72 10.32 -5.36 16.76
C GLU A 72 9.01 -4.58 16.88
N THR A 73 8.80 -3.89 18.00
CA THR A 73 7.62 -3.05 18.20
C THR A 73 7.58 -1.90 17.19
N ALA A 74 8.73 -1.25 16.95
CA ALA A 74 8.81 -0.17 15.97
C ALA A 74 8.43 -0.64 14.58
N ILE A 75 8.98 -1.75 14.12
CA ILE A 75 8.66 -2.32 12.81
C ILE A 75 7.17 -2.64 12.70
N ARG A 76 6.60 -3.28 13.72
CA ARG A 76 5.18 -3.62 13.75
C ARG A 76 4.31 -2.38 13.62
N GLU A 77 4.59 -1.35 14.41
CA GLU A 77 3.79 -0.12 14.40
C GLU A 77 3.90 0.62 13.06
N LEU A 78 5.10 0.69 12.49
CA LEU A 78 5.30 1.37 11.22
C LEU A 78 4.61 0.63 10.06
N THR A 79 4.76 -0.68 9.99
CA THR A 79 4.20 -1.46 8.89
C THR A 79 2.67 -1.56 8.98
N THR A 80 2.11 -1.76 10.17
CA THR A 80 0.67 -1.82 10.35
C THR A 80 -0.01 -0.48 10.06
N THR A 81 0.65 0.63 10.36
CA THR A 81 0.16 1.96 9.98
C THR A 81 0.06 2.11 8.47
N ASP A 82 1.09 1.69 7.74
CA ASP A 82 1.09 1.76 6.27
C ASP A 82 -0.01 0.87 5.67
N VAL A 83 -0.17 -0.35 6.17
CA VAL A 83 -1.22 -1.25 5.69
C VAL A 83 -2.60 -0.68 5.98
N ARG A 84 -2.81 -0.13 7.17
CA ARG A 84 -4.08 0.51 7.53
C ARG A 84 -4.42 1.66 6.59
N ASN A 85 -3.45 2.54 6.36
CA ASN A 85 -3.67 3.70 5.50
C ASN A 85 -3.91 3.28 4.05
N ALA A 86 -3.22 2.27 3.56
CA ALA A 86 -3.48 1.71 2.24
C ALA A 86 -4.88 1.11 2.14
N CYS A 87 -5.32 0.39 3.16
CA CYS A 87 -6.68 -0.17 3.20
C CYS A 87 -7.74 0.93 3.16
N ASP A 88 -7.51 2.05 3.86
CA ASP A 88 -8.42 3.19 3.82
C ASP A 88 -8.51 3.79 2.41
N ILE A 89 -7.39 3.86 1.70
CA ILE A 89 -7.35 4.34 0.32
C ILE A 89 -8.12 3.40 -0.61
N PHE A 90 -8.03 2.08 -0.40
CA PHE A 90 -8.74 1.08 -1.20
C PHE A 90 -10.21 0.90 -0.83
N LYS A 91 -10.68 1.50 0.25
CA LYS A 91 -12.06 1.31 0.71
C LYS A 91 -13.11 1.60 -0.38
N PRO A 92 -13.02 2.70 -1.15
CA PRO A 92 -13.96 2.93 -2.25
C PRO A 92 -13.92 1.85 -3.34
N VAL A 93 -12.73 1.29 -3.61
CA VAL A 93 -12.56 0.20 -4.57
C VAL A 93 -13.25 -1.07 -4.08
N ALA A 94 -13.10 -1.39 -2.79
CA ALA A 94 -13.75 -2.54 -2.17
C ALA A 94 -15.28 -2.41 -2.23
N GLU A 95 -15.79 -1.25 -1.88
CA GLU A 95 -17.23 -0.98 -1.89
C GLU A 95 -17.81 -1.05 -3.30
N ALA A 96 -17.12 -0.45 -4.29
CA ALA A 96 -17.57 -0.42 -5.67
C ALA A 96 -17.58 -1.80 -6.32
N SER A 97 -16.74 -2.73 -5.88
CA SER A 97 -16.63 -4.10 -6.42
C SER A 97 -17.30 -5.16 -5.56
N ASP A 98 -18.10 -4.74 -4.58
CA ASP A 98 -18.75 -5.63 -3.62
C ASP A 98 -17.73 -6.52 -2.88
N TYR A 99 -16.62 -5.92 -2.47
CA TYR A 99 -15.52 -6.53 -1.70
C TYR A 99 -14.76 -7.64 -2.43
N VAL A 100 -14.85 -7.68 -3.77
CA VAL A 100 -14.00 -8.55 -4.60
C VAL A 100 -12.60 -7.95 -4.73
N ASN A 101 -12.52 -6.63 -4.92
CA ASN A 101 -11.27 -5.87 -5.06
C ASN A 101 -10.99 -5.03 -3.80
N GLY A 102 -9.91 -4.28 -3.84
CA GLY A 102 -9.52 -3.40 -2.73
C GLY A 102 -8.90 -4.13 -1.57
N LEU A 103 -8.30 -5.28 -1.83
CA LEU A 103 -7.69 -6.12 -0.80
C LEU A 103 -6.21 -5.81 -0.62
N SER A 104 -5.69 -6.17 0.54
CA SER A 104 -4.27 -6.11 0.86
C SER A 104 -3.82 -7.46 1.40
N LEU A 105 -2.66 -7.93 0.92
CA LEU A 105 -2.06 -9.18 1.40
C LEU A 105 -0.65 -8.91 1.90
N ILE A 106 -0.27 -9.62 2.96
CA ILE A 106 1.08 -9.60 3.51
C ILE A 106 1.63 -11.01 3.44
N HIS A 107 2.79 -11.16 2.80
CA HIS A 107 3.55 -12.40 2.79
C HIS A 107 4.58 -12.38 3.92
N ILE A 108 4.52 -13.39 4.73
CA ILE A 108 5.46 -13.55 5.85
C ILE A 108 6.47 -14.63 5.52
#